data_2ea2a480fe9c7a5842ea5f2b9de63e06
#
_entry.id   2ea2a480fe9c7a5842ea5f2b9de63e06
#
_cell.length_a   1.000
_cell.length_b   1.000
_cell.length_c   1.000
_cell.angle_alpha   90.00
_cell.angle_beta   90.00
_cell.angle_gamma   90.00
#
_symmetry.space_group_name_H-M   'P 1'
#
loop_
_entity.id
_entity.type
_entity.pdbx_description
1 polymer ?
#
loop_
_entity_poly.entity_id
_entity_poly.type
_entity_poly.pdbx_seq_one_letter_code
_entity_poly.pdbx_strand_id
1 'polypeptide(L)'
;MKKGKYHLPFAIVCGLCGLLLAALICLRVWDVVVWVGFATSYELLFYFKCALLLLLPIWLAVWLWHLVKAKWVRCVVIVLLVLVLLFGVLYFGVTYLVDYALTEYATYSSPDGEHTVVVQTCSFSVLEWGTVYEKTSAITLREIGDFDWEYGGRYTVSWEDDHVVIECGERKKYRLQE
;
A
#
# COMPACT_ATOMS: atom_id res chain seq x y z
N MET A 1 -3.53 20.69 -38.35
CA MET A 1 -2.71 20.34 -37.15
C MET A 1 -3.54 19.47 -36.24
N LYS A 2 -3.23 18.16 -36.13
CA LYS A 2 -3.98 17.19 -35.29
C LYS A 2 -3.52 17.30 -33.83
N LYS A 3 -4.01 18.34 -33.12
CA LYS A 3 -3.58 18.70 -31.75
C LYS A 3 -4.25 17.91 -30.60
N GLY A 4 -4.98 16.83 -30.85
CA GLY A 4 -5.81 16.22 -29.81
C GLY A 4 -5.60 14.74 -29.50
N LYS A 5 -4.78 14.00 -30.26
CA LYS A 5 -4.80 12.53 -30.15
C LYS A 5 -4.10 11.90 -28.94
N TYR A 6 -3.17 12.62 -28.29
CA TYR A 6 -2.35 12.03 -27.20
C TYR A 6 -2.85 12.37 -25.78
N HIS A 7 -3.71 13.40 -25.64
CA HIS A 7 -4.20 13.80 -24.33
C HIS A 7 -5.34 12.92 -23.82
N LEU A 8 -6.15 12.36 -24.70
CA LEU A 8 -7.31 11.55 -24.34
C LEU A 8 -6.93 10.24 -23.63
N PRO A 9 -6.04 9.38 -24.19
CA PRO A 9 -5.69 8.11 -23.53
C PRO A 9 -4.99 8.34 -22.21
N PHE A 10 -4.15 9.39 -22.09
CA PHE A 10 -3.49 9.71 -20.82
C PHE A 10 -4.48 10.21 -19.77
N ALA A 11 -5.40 11.08 -20.12
CA ALA A 11 -6.45 11.57 -19.21
C ALA A 11 -7.34 10.41 -18.72
N ILE A 12 -7.64 9.44 -19.58
CA ILE A 12 -8.39 8.22 -19.22
C ILE A 12 -7.60 7.40 -18.19
N VAL A 13 -6.31 7.15 -18.42
CA VAL A 13 -5.47 6.39 -17.48
C VAL A 13 -5.36 7.09 -16.13
N CYS A 14 -5.10 8.41 -16.11
CA CYS A 14 -5.07 9.17 -14.86
C CYS A 14 -6.43 9.17 -14.14
N GLY A 15 -7.53 9.27 -14.89
CA GLY A 15 -8.88 9.19 -14.36
C GLY A 15 -9.18 7.84 -13.71
N LEU A 16 -8.80 6.74 -14.36
CA LEU A 16 -8.96 5.38 -13.83
C LEU A 16 -8.10 5.16 -12.58
N CYS A 17 -6.82 5.61 -12.61
CA CYS A 17 -5.96 5.55 -11.43
C CYS A 17 -6.54 6.36 -10.27
N GLY A 18 -7.08 7.54 -10.53
CA GLY A 18 -7.74 8.38 -9.53
C GLY A 18 -8.99 7.73 -8.93
N LEU A 19 -9.83 7.09 -9.76
CA LEU A 19 -11.01 6.36 -9.30
C LEU A 19 -10.63 5.15 -8.44
N LEU A 20 -9.63 4.38 -8.85
CA LEU A 20 -9.12 3.25 -8.06
C LEU A 20 -8.54 3.72 -6.73
N LEU A 21 -7.79 4.83 -6.75
CA LEU A 21 -7.26 5.44 -5.53
C LEU A 21 -8.38 5.85 -4.57
N ALA A 22 -9.42 6.52 -5.09
CA ALA A 22 -10.58 6.92 -4.32
C ALA A 22 -11.32 5.70 -3.73
N ALA A 23 -11.49 4.64 -4.52
CA ALA A 23 -12.13 3.40 -4.07
C ALA A 23 -11.33 2.74 -2.92
N LEU A 24 -9.99 2.64 -3.04
CA LEU A 24 -9.13 2.10 -1.99
C LEU A 24 -9.14 2.95 -0.70
N ILE A 25 -9.22 4.29 -0.84
CA ILE A 25 -9.36 5.17 0.32
C ILE A 25 -10.73 4.97 0.99
N CYS A 26 -11.81 4.84 0.23
CA CYS A 26 -13.14 4.55 0.77
C CYS A 26 -13.17 3.21 1.53
N LEU A 27 -12.56 2.16 0.99
CA LEU A 27 -12.46 0.87 1.66
C LEU A 27 -11.70 0.99 2.99
N ARG A 28 -10.65 1.80 3.03
CA ARG A 28 -9.90 2.08 4.27
C ARG A 28 -10.76 2.80 5.33
N VAL A 29 -11.61 3.73 4.90
CA VAL A 29 -12.53 4.44 5.83
C VAL A 29 -13.57 3.47 6.43
N TRP A 30 -13.87 2.37 5.74
CA TRP A 30 -14.81 1.33 6.21
C TRP A 30 -14.09 0.14 6.89
N ASP A 31 -12.80 0.27 7.21
CA ASP A 31 -11.96 -0.77 7.82
C ASP A 31 -11.93 -2.10 7.06
N VAL A 32 -12.21 -2.04 5.74
CA VAL A 32 -12.15 -3.19 4.85
C VAL A 32 -10.80 -3.22 4.15
N VAL A 33 -9.99 -4.22 4.45
CA VAL A 33 -8.72 -4.46 3.80
C VAL A 33 -8.93 -5.44 2.66
N VAL A 34 -8.65 -5.02 1.42
CA VAL A 34 -8.68 -5.90 0.25
C VAL A 34 -7.37 -6.67 0.20
N TRP A 35 -7.47 -7.99 0.03
CA TRP A 35 -6.37 -8.94 -0.06
C TRP A 35 -6.31 -9.57 -1.45
N VAL A 36 -5.15 -9.49 -2.09
CA VAL A 36 -4.93 -10.04 -3.45
C VAL A 36 -3.94 -11.22 -3.39
N GLY A 37 -3.85 -11.90 -2.25
CA GLY A 37 -3.01 -13.08 -2.06
C GLY A 37 -1.54 -12.79 -1.75
N PHE A 38 -1.00 -11.65 -2.18
CA PHE A 38 0.38 -11.22 -1.94
C PHE A 38 0.51 -9.74 -1.55
N ALA A 39 -0.60 -9.00 -1.56
CA ALA A 39 -0.62 -7.58 -1.23
C ALA A 39 -1.94 -7.15 -0.62
N THR A 40 -1.87 -6.24 0.33
CA THR A 40 -3.04 -5.60 0.94
C THR A 40 -3.45 -4.34 0.17
N SER A 41 -4.65 -3.84 0.46
CA SER A 41 -5.11 -2.55 -0.10
C SER A 41 -4.18 -1.38 0.25
N TYR A 42 -3.44 -1.45 1.36
CA TYR A 42 -2.45 -0.43 1.75
C TYR A 42 -1.27 -0.39 0.78
N GLU A 43 -0.73 -1.54 0.41
CA GLU A 43 0.35 -1.66 -0.56
C GLU A 43 -0.12 -1.26 -1.96
N LEU A 44 -1.31 -1.68 -2.36
CA LEU A 44 -1.91 -1.27 -3.63
C LEU A 44 -2.07 0.25 -3.69
N LEU A 45 -2.56 0.87 -2.62
CA LEU A 45 -2.67 2.32 -2.50
C LEU A 45 -1.32 3.03 -2.65
N PHE A 46 -0.26 2.45 -2.06
CA PHE A 46 1.10 2.94 -2.20
C PHE A 46 1.57 2.89 -3.67
N TYR A 47 1.42 1.75 -4.36
CA TYR A 47 1.79 1.62 -5.77
C TYR A 47 1.02 2.58 -6.67
N PHE A 48 -0.27 2.81 -6.41
CA PHE A 48 -1.05 3.80 -7.15
C PHE A 48 -0.56 5.22 -6.92
N LYS A 49 -0.19 5.59 -5.69
CA LYS A 49 0.42 6.90 -5.40
C LYS A 49 1.73 7.08 -6.16
N CYS A 50 2.59 6.05 -6.19
CA CYS A 50 3.82 6.06 -6.96
C CYS A 50 3.57 6.24 -8.47
N ALA A 51 2.61 5.49 -9.03
CA ALA A 51 2.24 5.60 -10.44
C ALA A 51 1.74 7.01 -10.79
N LEU A 52 0.87 7.60 -9.97
CA LEU A 52 0.38 8.97 -10.16
C LEU A 52 1.50 10.00 -10.06
N LEU A 53 2.42 9.85 -9.09
CA LEU A 53 3.56 10.75 -8.95
C LEU A 53 4.46 10.75 -10.20
N LEU A 54 4.62 9.59 -10.85
CA LEU A 54 5.41 9.49 -12.07
C LEU A 54 4.65 10.02 -13.31
N LEU A 55 3.38 9.67 -13.45
CA LEU A 55 2.59 9.97 -14.64
C LEU A 55 2.19 11.45 -14.73
N LEU A 56 1.76 12.07 -13.61
CA LEU A 56 1.29 13.45 -13.62
C LEU A 56 2.35 14.46 -14.04
N PRO A 57 3.61 14.44 -13.53
CA PRO A 57 4.64 15.36 -13.97
C PRO A 57 5.02 15.17 -15.44
N ILE A 58 5.06 13.94 -15.93
CA ILE A 58 5.36 13.66 -17.34
C ILE A 58 4.29 14.29 -18.23
N TRP A 59 3.03 14.10 -17.90
CA TRP A 59 1.92 14.71 -18.65
C TRP A 59 1.96 16.23 -18.58
N LEU A 60 2.19 16.79 -17.39
CA LEU A 60 2.30 18.22 -17.18
C LEU A 60 3.45 18.81 -18.01
N ALA A 61 4.60 18.13 -18.06
CA ALA A 61 5.74 18.52 -18.88
C ALA A 61 5.37 18.57 -20.37
N VAL A 62 4.72 17.50 -20.88
CA VAL A 62 4.27 17.44 -22.28
C VAL A 62 3.25 18.54 -22.59
N TRP A 63 2.31 18.78 -21.69
CA TRP A 63 1.29 19.81 -21.84
C TRP A 63 1.90 21.22 -21.84
N LEU A 64 2.76 21.53 -20.87
CA LEU A 64 3.45 22.81 -20.75
C LEU A 64 4.41 23.06 -21.94
N TRP A 65 5.04 22.03 -22.47
CA TRP A 65 5.88 22.12 -23.66
C TRP A 65 5.13 22.70 -24.85
N HIS A 66 3.86 22.40 -25.00
CA HIS A 66 3.02 22.93 -26.07
C HIS A 66 2.47 24.33 -25.79
N LEU A 67 2.27 24.70 -24.54
CA LEU A 67 1.72 26.00 -24.13
C LEU A 67 2.78 27.11 -24.08
N VAL A 68 3.94 26.79 -23.51
CA VAL A 68 4.98 27.77 -23.23
C VAL A 68 5.85 28.00 -24.47
N LYS A 69 5.86 29.21 -25.00
CA LYS A 69 6.68 29.60 -26.17
C LYS A 69 8.11 29.97 -25.78
N ALA A 70 8.31 30.57 -24.60
CA ALA A 70 9.62 31.05 -24.15
C ALA A 70 10.53 29.89 -23.74
N LYS A 71 11.68 29.74 -24.41
CA LYS A 71 12.62 28.63 -24.19
C LYS A 71 13.13 28.55 -22.75
N TRP A 72 13.48 29.70 -22.14
CA TRP A 72 13.99 29.72 -20.78
C TRP A 72 12.95 29.26 -19.73
N VAL A 73 11.67 29.61 -19.92
CA VAL A 73 10.58 29.16 -19.04
C VAL A 73 10.42 27.63 -19.13
N ARG A 74 10.53 27.04 -20.32
CA ARG A 74 10.53 25.59 -20.49
C ARG A 74 11.66 24.90 -19.72
N CYS A 75 12.88 25.49 -19.79
CA CYS A 75 14.01 24.94 -19.04
C CYS A 75 13.76 24.99 -17.52
N VAL A 76 13.27 26.10 -16.99
CA VAL A 76 12.94 26.23 -15.57
C VAL A 76 11.87 25.21 -15.15
N VAL A 77 10.79 25.07 -15.92
CA VAL A 77 9.73 24.11 -15.63
C VAL A 77 10.25 22.67 -15.64
N ILE A 78 11.07 22.30 -16.62
CA ILE A 78 11.66 20.96 -16.68
C ILE A 78 12.54 20.69 -15.46
N VAL A 79 13.39 21.65 -15.08
CA VAL A 79 14.25 21.51 -13.89
C VAL A 79 13.40 21.30 -12.63
N LEU A 80 12.35 22.11 -12.44
CA LEU A 80 11.44 21.96 -11.30
C LEU A 80 10.74 20.59 -11.29
N LEU A 81 10.25 20.12 -12.45
CA LEU A 81 9.61 18.80 -12.57
C LEU A 81 10.59 17.66 -12.27
N VAL A 82 11.84 17.77 -12.75
CA VAL A 82 12.90 16.79 -12.44
C VAL A 82 13.18 16.76 -10.93
N LEU A 83 13.26 17.91 -10.28
CA LEU A 83 13.43 17.98 -8.83
C LEU A 83 12.26 17.35 -8.08
N VAL A 84 11.02 17.64 -8.46
CA VAL A 84 9.82 17.04 -7.86
C VAL A 84 9.84 15.51 -8.02
N LEU A 85 10.20 15.01 -9.22
CA LEU A 85 10.32 13.57 -9.47
C LEU A 85 11.43 12.95 -8.61
N LEU A 86 12.60 13.60 -8.52
CA LEU A 86 13.73 13.10 -7.73
C LEU A 86 13.36 13.00 -6.25
N PHE A 87 12.79 14.07 -5.67
CA PHE A 87 12.33 14.04 -4.28
C PHE A 87 11.21 13.04 -4.06
N GLY A 88 10.27 12.90 -5.00
CA GLY A 88 9.21 11.91 -4.95
C GLY A 88 9.74 10.49 -4.96
N VAL A 89 10.65 10.15 -5.88
CA VAL A 89 11.27 8.83 -5.95
C VAL A 89 12.04 8.52 -4.66
N LEU A 90 12.76 9.51 -4.11
CA LEU A 90 13.52 9.34 -2.88
C LEU A 90 12.58 9.12 -1.69
N TYR A 91 11.54 9.91 -1.55
CA TYR A 91 10.53 9.77 -0.50
C TYR A 91 9.83 8.40 -0.56
N PHE A 92 9.27 8.04 -1.73
CA PHE A 92 8.58 6.76 -1.88
C PHE A 92 9.53 5.57 -1.82
N GLY A 93 10.78 5.72 -2.27
CA GLY A 93 11.80 4.68 -2.15
C GLY A 93 12.13 4.38 -0.69
N VAL A 94 12.32 5.42 0.13
CA VAL A 94 12.54 5.24 1.58
C VAL A 94 11.30 4.63 2.24
N THR A 95 10.09 5.16 1.96
CA THR A 95 8.85 4.61 2.50
C THR A 95 8.67 3.14 2.11
N TYR A 96 8.97 2.78 0.86
CA TYR A 96 8.91 1.39 0.41
C TYR A 96 9.86 0.48 1.19
N LEU A 97 11.11 0.92 1.37
CA LEU A 97 12.11 0.15 2.11
C LEU A 97 11.72 -0.05 3.57
N VAL A 98 11.15 0.98 4.20
CA VAL A 98 10.77 0.93 5.62
C VAL A 98 9.50 0.10 5.83
N ASP A 99 8.46 0.35 5.03
CA ASP A 99 7.12 -0.15 5.35
C ASP A 99 6.76 -1.45 4.59
N TYR A 100 7.39 -1.73 3.44
CA TYR A 100 6.90 -2.79 2.55
C TYR A 100 7.95 -3.81 2.09
N ALA A 101 9.22 -3.42 1.97
CA ALA A 101 10.25 -4.29 1.36
C ALA A 101 10.55 -5.55 2.18
N LEU A 102 10.27 -5.50 3.49
CA LEU A 102 10.53 -6.59 4.43
C LEU A 102 9.23 -7.10 5.07
N THR A 103 8.11 -6.91 4.39
CA THR A 103 6.81 -7.39 4.83
C THR A 103 6.60 -8.82 4.37
N GLU A 104 6.30 -9.70 5.32
CA GLU A 104 5.95 -11.09 5.08
C GLU A 104 4.51 -11.35 5.53
N TYR A 105 3.84 -12.28 4.84
CA TYR A 105 2.48 -12.70 5.15
C TYR A 105 2.45 -14.19 5.43
N ALA A 106 1.89 -14.58 6.56
CA ALA A 106 1.63 -15.96 6.93
C ALA A 106 0.14 -16.17 7.20
N THR A 107 -0.40 -17.27 6.69
CA THR A 107 -1.81 -17.60 6.85
C THR A 107 -1.95 -18.80 7.79
N TYR A 108 -2.82 -18.68 8.77
CA TYR A 108 -3.10 -19.71 9.77
C TYR A 108 -4.59 -19.99 9.79
N SER A 109 -4.97 -21.28 9.79
CA SER A 109 -6.36 -21.70 9.92
C SER A 109 -6.59 -22.30 11.31
N SER A 110 -7.77 -22.08 11.85
CA SER A 110 -8.21 -22.71 13.10
C SER A 110 -8.30 -24.24 12.94
N PRO A 111 -8.20 -25.01 14.02
CA PRO A 111 -8.26 -26.46 13.97
C PRO A 111 -9.57 -27.01 13.39
N ASP A 112 -10.68 -26.30 13.55
CA ASP A 112 -12.00 -26.62 12.99
C ASP A 112 -12.15 -26.17 11.52
N GLY A 113 -11.24 -25.29 11.03
CA GLY A 113 -11.26 -24.74 9.68
C GLY A 113 -12.29 -23.63 9.45
N GLU A 114 -12.99 -23.17 10.50
CA GLU A 114 -14.02 -22.14 10.39
C GLU A 114 -13.41 -20.74 10.27
N HIS A 115 -12.28 -20.50 10.94
CA HIS A 115 -11.59 -19.23 10.95
C HIS A 115 -10.22 -19.30 10.26
N THR A 116 -9.86 -18.23 9.60
CA THR A 116 -8.53 -18.07 8.99
C THR A 116 -8.02 -16.67 9.32
N VAL A 117 -6.79 -16.60 9.83
CA VAL A 117 -6.10 -15.34 10.08
C VAL A 117 -4.90 -15.20 9.17
N VAL A 118 -4.61 -13.98 8.78
CA VAL A 118 -3.40 -13.58 8.06
C VAL A 118 -2.59 -12.70 8.98
N VAL A 119 -1.37 -13.12 9.26
CA VAL A 119 -0.42 -12.35 10.07
C VAL A 119 0.55 -11.68 9.12
N GLN A 120 0.54 -10.38 9.12
CA GLN A 120 1.52 -9.54 8.44
C GLN A 120 2.63 -9.21 9.41
N THR A 121 3.87 -9.44 9.03
CA THR A 121 5.05 -9.06 9.81
C THR A 121 5.93 -8.17 8.98
N CYS A 122 6.49 -7.14 9.60
CA CYS A 122 7.46 -6.27 8.99
C CYS A 122 8.68 -6.18 9.90
N SER A 123 9.86 -6.43 9.33
CA SER A 123 11.13 -6.38 10.04
C SER A 123 12.01 -5.34 9.39
N PHE A 124 12.28 -4.23 10.08
CA PHE A 124 13.21 -3.21 9.61
C PHE A 124 14.25 -2.89 10.69
N SER A 125 15.47 -3.41 10.51
CA SER A 125 16.59 -3.22 11.44
C SER A 125 16.27 -3.76 12.84
N VAL A 126 15.98 -2.87 13.80
CA VAL A 126 15.61 -3.19 15.19
C VAL A 126 14.13 -3.00 15.48
N LEU A 127 13.38 -2.52 14.49
CA LEU A 127 11.94 -2.30 14.60
C LEU A 127 11.22 -3.45 13.92
N GLU A 128 10.46 -4.19 14.70
CA GLU A 128 9.66 -5.31 14.24
C GLU A 128 8.23 -5.11 14.75
N TRP A 129 7.26 -5.18 13.85
CA TRP A 129 5.84 -5.09 14.18
C TRP A 129 5.05 -6.04 13.31
N GLY A 130 3.90 -6.43 13.81
CA GLY A 130 2.98 -7.27 13.07
C GLY A 130 1.54 -6.82 13.23
N THR A 131 0.74 -7.07 12.21
CA THR A 131 -0.70 -6.83 12.20
C THR A 131 -1.42 -8.15 11.93
N VAL A 132 -2.48 -8.38 12.68
CA VAL A 132 -3.30 -9.59 12.59
C VAL A 132 -4.60 -9.24 11.89
N TYR A 133 -4.89 -9.97 10.82
CA TYR A 133 -6.11 -9.83 10.05
C TYR A 133 -6.93 -11.12 10.14
N GLU A 134 -8.22 -10.99 10.31
CA GLU A 134 -9.17 -12.08 10.11
C GLU A 134 -9.65 -12.07 8.66
N LYS A 135 -9.67 -13.24 8.03
CA LYS A 135 -10.13 -13.40 6.66
C LYS A 135 -11.67 -13.52 6.65
N THR A 136 -12.34 -12.46 6.24
CA THR A 136 -13.81 -12.42 6.17
C THR A 136 -14.38 -12.95 4.85
N SER A 137 -13.55 -12.98 3.78
CA SER A 137 -13.90 -13.59 2.49
C SER A 137 -12.64 -14.01 1.73
N ALA A 138 -12.81 -14.51 0.51
CA ALA A 138 -11.67 -14.86 -0.36
C ALA A 138 -10.71 -13.69 -0.61
N ILE A 139 -11.22 -12.46 -0.62
CA ILE A 139 -10.48 -11.24 -1.02
C ILE A 139 -10.57 -10.11 0.01
N THR A 140 -11.20 -10.32 1.17
CA THR A 140 -11.32 -9.30 2.21
C THR A 140 -10.77 -9.79 3.54
N LEU A 141 -10.04 -8.91 4.18
CA LEU A 141 -9.50 -9.06 5.52
C LEU A 141 -10.10 -7.99 6.41
N ARG A 142 -10.22 -8.29 7.69
CA ARG A 142 -10.52 -7.34 8.75
C ARG A 142 -9.35 -7.31 9.71
N GLU A 143 -8.85 -6.13 9.99
CA GLU A 143 -7.82 -5.93 11.00
C GLU A 143 -8.40 -6.20 12.39
N ILE A 144 -7.76 -7.05 13.18
CA ILE A 144 -8.18 -7.42 14.52
C ILE A 144 -7.20 -6.96 15.59
N GLY A 145 -5.99 -6.58 15.21
CA GLY A 145 -5.04 -5.92 16.10
C GLY A 145 -3.60 -5.99 15.64
N ASP A 146 -2.75 -5.32 16.42
CA ASP A 146 -1.33 -5.21 16.17
C ASP A 146 -0.52 -5.79 17.33
N PHE A 147 0.69 -6.24 17.03
CA PHE A 147 1.67 -6.67 18.02
C PHE A 147 3.08 -6.19 17.65
N ASP A 148 3.84 -5.85 18.67
CA ASP A 148 5.25 -5.57 18.54
C ASP A 148 6.01 -6.83 18.96
N TRP A 149 7.14 -7.10 18.30
CA TRP A 149 7.99 -8.20 18.70
C TRP A 149 9.45 -7.74 18.86
N GLU A 150 10.23 -8.50 19.64
CA GLU A 150 11.64 -8.20 19.83
C GLU A 150 12.49 -8.75 18.67
N TYR A 151 13.56 -8.04 18.33
CA TYR A 151 14.48 -8.38 17.25
C TYR A 151 14.96 -9.84 17.31
N GLY A 152 14.78 -10.56 16.24
CA GLY A 152 15.16 -11.98 16.14
C GLY A 152 14.25 -12.94 16.89
N GLY A 153 13.16 -12.44 17.49
CA GLY A 153 12.12 -13.24 18.11
C GLY A 153 11.37 -14.11 17.11
N ARG A 154 10.74 -15.17 17.59
CA ARG A 154 9.76 -15.95 16.83
C ARG A 154 8.41 -15.73 17.49
N TYR A 155 7.39 -15.51 16.70
CA TYR A 155 6.03 -15.55 17.20
C TYR A 155 5.43 -16.94 16.98
N THR A 156 4.54 -17.34 17.86
CA THR A 156 3.71 -18.54 17.70
C THR A 156 2.25 -18.14 17.66
N VAL A 157 1.50 -18.81 16.82
CA VAL A 157 0.05 -18.63 16.68
C VAL A 157 -0.63 -19.86 17.28
N SER A 158 -1.51 -19.65 18.23
CA SER A 158 -2.34 -20.67 18.83
C SER A 158 -3.80 -20.22 18.86
N TRP A 159 -4.71 -21.18 19.11
CA TRP A 159 -6.14 -20.95 19.08
C TRP A 159 -6.74 -21.30 20.43
N GLU A 160 -7.57 -20.42 20.96
CA GLU A 160 -8.29 -20.61 22.22
C GLU A 160 -9.76 -20.20 22.00
N ASP A 161 -10.63 -21.19 21.86
CA ASP A 161 -12.06 -20.99 21.56
C ASP A 161 -12.24 -20.03 20.36
N ASP A 162 -12.87 -18.88 20.58
CA ASP A 162 -13.11 -17.80 19.60
C ASP A 162 -11.96 -16.75 19.54
N HIS A 163 -10.77 -17.09 20.05
CA HIS A 163 -9.62 -16.18 20.06
C HIS A 163 -8.42 -16.79 19.33
N VAL A 164 -7.73 -15.95 18.58
CA VAL A 164 -6.37 -16.23 18.14
C VAL A 164 -5.39 -15.61 19.16
N VAL A 165 -4.42 -16.39 19.56
CA VAL A 165 -3.40 -15.99 20.54
C VAL A 165 -2.07 -15.92 19.84
N ILE A 166 -1.43 -14.76 19.91
CA ILE A 166 -0.07 -14.55 19.41
C ILE A 166 0.86 -14.38 20.60
N GLU A 167 1.85 -15.27 20.70
CA GLU A 167 2.88 -15.19 21.72
C GLU A 167 4.19 -14.75 21.07
N CYS A 168 4.65 -13.59 21.50
CA CYS A 168 5.83 -12.93 20.99
C CYS A 168 6.51 -12.16 22.12
N GLY A 169 7.13 -12.89 23.07
CA GLY A 169 7.56 -12.32 24.36
C GLY A 169 6.37 -12.03 25.28
N GLU A 170 5.41 -11.24 24.83
CA GLU A 170 4.11 -11.05 25.47
C GLU A 170 3.02 -11.86 24.79
N ARG A 171 2.06 -12.33 25.60
CA ARG A 171 0.90 -13.06 25.09
C ARG A 171 -0.24 -12.10 24.80
N LYS A 172 -0.61 -11.94 23.53
CA LYS A 172 -1.74 -11.12 23.09
C LYS A 172 -2.87 -11.98 22.55
N LYS A 173 -4.10 -11.69 22.95
CA LYS A 173 -5.32 -12.38 22.53
C LYS A 173 -6.17 -11.46 21.67
N TYR A 174 -6.59 -11.96 20.52
CA TYR A 174 -7.45 -11.25 19.58
C TYR A 174 -8.76 -12.03 19.40
N ARG A 175 -9.88 -11.36 19.60
CA ARG A 175 -11.20 -11.96 19.45
C ARG A 175 -11.61 -12.00 17.98
N LEU A 176 -12.07 -13.16 17.54
CA LEU A 176 -12.68 -13.34 16.25
C LEU A 176 -14.17 -12.99 16.34
N GLN A 177 -14.76 -12.59 15.23
CA GLN A 177 -16.22 -12.36 15.18
C GLN A 177 -16.89 -13.61 14.60
N GLU A 178 -18.01 -13.98 15.23
CA GLU A 178 -18.96 -14.95 14.72
C GLU A 178 -19.66 -14.45 13.43
#